data_9805c2ee89cc3b20d12405347f6ae420
#
_entry.id   9805c2ee89cc3b20d12405347f6ae420
#
_cell.length_a   1.000
_cell.length_b   1.000
_cell.length_c   1.000
_cell.angle_alpha   90.00
_cell.angle_beta   90.00
_cell.angle_gamma   90.00
#
_symmetry.space_group_name_H-M   'P 1'
#
loop_
_entity.id
_entity.type
_entity.pdbx_description
1 polymer ?
#
loop_
_entity_poly.entity_id
_entity_poly.type
_entity_poly.pdbx_seq_one_letter_code
_entity_poly.pdbx_strand_id
1 'polypeptide(L)'
;WVPGTDHAGIATQIKVEEQLRVNEGLTRHDLGREKFLERVWDWKKQYGDRIINQLKKIGSSCDWDRERFTLDEGCSKAVNEVFCRLYDKDLIYRGNRMVNWCPYCNTSISDAEVEYEEQDGSFWHLLYTVKETGEQLELATTRPETMLGDTAVAINVADERYKHLHGCHVILPLLNKEIPIVCDEHADMTKGTGVVKITPAHDPNDFEVGLRHNLPVINVMTDDAKINELGGKYQGMDRYEARK
;
A
#
# COMPACT_ATOMS: atom_id res chain seq x y z
N TRP A 1 25.44 -0.17 30.53
CA TRP A 1 24.39 -0.53 29.59
C TRP A 1 23.01 -0.15 30.14
N VAL A 2 22.26 0.67 29.42
CA VAL A 2 20.87 1.04 29.80
C VAL A 2 19.91 0.19 28.95
N PRO A 3 19.11 -0.68 29.57
CA PRO A 3 18.21 -1.56 28.85
C PRO A 3 16.89 -0.87 28.52
N GLY A 4 16.19 -1.42 27.53
CA GLY A 4 14.82 -1.04 27.21
C GLY A 4 14.09 -2.17 26.53
N THR A 5 12.78 -2.14 26.63
CA THR A 5 11.89 -3.07 25.94
C THR A 5 11.09 -2.37 24.86
N ASP A 6 10.98 -2.99 23.71
CA ASP A 6 10.12 -2.53 22.63
C ASP A 6 8.68 -3.00 22.86
N HIS A 7 7.71 -2.20 22.43
CA HIS A 7 6.28 -2.55 22.53
C HIS A 7 5.87 -3.67 21.56
N ALA A 8 6.67 -3.95 20.53
CA ALA A 8 6.44 -5.02 19.55
C ALA A 8 4.96 -5.10 19.10
N GLY A 9 4.42 -3.97 18.61
CA GLY A 9 2.99 -3.76 18.43
C GLY A 9 2.28 -4.85 17.64
N ILE A 10 2.80 -5.22 16.46
CA ILE A 10 2.18 -6.25 15.59
C ILE A 10 2.15 -7.61 16.29
N ALA A 11 3.29 -8.05 16.82
CA ALA A 11 3.40 -9.36 17.49
C ALA A 11 2.49 -9.45 18.73
N THR A 12 2.44 -8.39 19.54
CA THR A 12 1.56 -8.31 20.71
C THR A 12 0.09 -8.35 20.32
N GLN A 13 -0.33 -7.60 19.29
CA GLN A 13 -1.70 -7.61 18.81
C GLN A 13 -2.11 -8.98 18.28
N ILE A 14 -1.27 -9.66 17.50
CA ILE A 14 -1.55 -11.01 16.99
C ILE A 14 -1.80 -11.98 18.16
N LYS A 15 -1.01 -11.90 19.23
CA LYS A 15 -1.20 -12.77 20.42
C LYS A 15 -2.50 -12.47 21.16
N VAL A 16 -2.88 -11.23 21.26
CA VAL A 16 -4.16 -10.84 21.89
C VAL A 16 -5.35 -11.25 21.01
N GLU A 17 -5.25 -11.10 19.69
CA GLU A 17 -6.29 -11.58 18.75
C GLU A 17 -6.44 -13.10 18.80
N GLU A 18 -5.33 -13.84 18.87
CA GLU A 18 -5.37 -15.29 19.03
C GLU A 18 -6.12 -15.69 20.30
N GLN A 19 -5.86 -15.01 21.44
CA GLN A 19 -6.55 -15.26 22.69
C GLN A 19 -8.04 -14.92 22.62
N LEU A 20 -8.40 -13.79 22.02
CA LEU A 20 -9.80 -13.41 21.82
C LEU A 20 -10.54 -14.47 21.01
N ARG A 21 -9.96 -14.92 19.91
CA ARG A 21 -10.56 -15.93 19.05
C ARG A 21 -10.75 -17.27 19.76
N VAL A 22 -9.74 -17.71 20.51
CA VAL A 22 -9.78 -19.03 21.18
C VAL A 22 -10.71 -19.02 22.39
N ASN A 23 -10.71 -17.94 23.18
CA ASN A 23 -11.42 -17.90 24.45
C ASN A 23 -12.86 -17.36 24.33
N GLU A 24 -13.10 -16.42 23.41
CA GLU A 24 -14.36 -15.67 23.30
C GLU A 24 -15.02 -15.80 21.92
N GLY A 25 -14.31 -16.33 20.91
CA GLY A 25 -14.81 -16.43 19.52
C GLY A 25 -14.94 -15.07 18.83
N LEU A 26 -14.29 -14.03 19.37
CA LEU A 26 -14.36 -12.65 18.89
C LEU A 26 -13.09 -12.25 18.11
N THR A 27 -13.24 -11.22 17.29
CA THR A 27 -12.15 -10.53 16.58
C THR A 27 -11.92 -9.14 17.18
N ARG A 28 -10.82 -8.50 16.83
CA ARG A 28 -10.56 -7.08 17.21
C ARG A 28 -11.63 -6.13 16.67
N HIS A 29 -12.25 -6.46 15.53
CA HIS A 29 -13.29 -5.65 14.91
C HIS A 29 -14.61 -5.72 15.69
N ASP A 30 -14.92 -6.88 16.27
CA ASP A 30 -16.11 -7.05 17.13
C ASP A 30 -16.00 -6.25 18.44
N LEU A 31 -14.78 -6.14 18.99
CA LEU A 31 -14.54 -5.34 20.19
C LEU A 31 -14.50 -3.84 19.93
N GLY A 32 -14.00 -3.44 18.76
CA GLY A 32 -13.62 -2.07 18.48
C GLY A 32 -12.30 -1.65 19.15
N ARG A 33 -11.74 -0.51 18.70
CA ARG A 33 -10.38 -0.06 19.03
C ARG A 33 -10.13 0.06 20.54
N GLU A 34 -11.02 0.72 21.27
CA GLU A 34 -10.80 1.05 22.68
C GLU A 34 -10.70 -0.22 23.54
N LYS A 35 -11.71 -1.09 23.45
CA LYS A 35 -11.73 -2.34 24.21
C LYS A 35 -10.60 -3.30 23.81
N PHE A 36 -10.22 -3.32 22.52
CA PHE A 36 -9.09 -4.11 22.09
C PHE A 36 -7.78 -3.60 22.69
N LEU A 37 -7.55 -2.29 22.74
CA LEU A 37 -6.36 -1.69 23.38
C LEU A 37 -6.32 -2.00 24.90
N GLU A 38 -7.45 -2.00 25.59
CA GLU A 38 -7.49 -2.43 26.99
C GLU A 38 -6.93 -3.86 27.15
N ARG A 39 -7.34 -4.79 26.30
CA ARG A 39 -6.83 -6.18 26.29
C ARG A 39 -5.32 -6.23 25.99
N VAL A 40 -4.85 -5.41 25.06
CA VAL A 40 -3.41 -5.31 24.73
C VAL A 40 -2.61 -4.79 25.93
N TRP A 41 -3.09 -3.78 26.63
CA TRP A 41 -2.43 -3.27 27.83
C TRP A 41 -2.45 -4.26 29.00
N ASP A 42 -3.51 -5.02 29.16
CA ASP A 42 -3.57 -6.09 30.18
C ASP A 42 -2.61 -7.21 29.85
N TRP A 43 -2.48 -7.59 28.57
CA TRP A 43 -1.44 -8.51 28.11
C TRP A 43 -0.03 -7.99 28.42
N LYS A 44 0.24 -6.72 28.14
CA LYS A 44 1.52 -6.08 28.48
C LYS A 44 1.81 -6.13 29.98
N LYS A 45 0.83 -5.86 30.83
CA LYS A 45 0.97 -5.94 32.29
C LYS A 45 1.33 -7.36 32.74
N GLN A 46 0.72 -8.37 32.12
CA GLN A 46 0.93 -9.76 32.50
C GLN A 46 2.28 -10.33 32.00
N TYR A 47 2.71 -9.95 30.80
CA TYR A 47 3.83 -10.59 30.12
C TYR A 47 5.02 -9.67 29.84
N GLY A 48 4.85 -8.36 29.85
CA GLY A 48 5.87 -7.39 29.42
C GLY A 48 7.19 -7.47 30.17
N ASP A 49 7.15 -7.73 31.48
CA ASP A 49 8.34 -7.75 32.30
C ASP A 49 9.04 -9.14 32.34
N ARG A 50 8.50 -10.13 31.63
CA ARG A 50 9.03 -11.49 31.64
C ARG A 50 10.48 -11.55 31.13
N ILE A 51 10.76 -10.90 30.00
CA ILE A 51 12.10 -10.88 29.40
C ILE A 51 13.13 -10.22 30.34
N ILE A 52 12.77 -9.12 30.99
CA ILE A 52 13.63 -8.42 31.95
C ILE A 52 13.95 -9.33 33.16
N ASN A 53 12.94 -10.01 33.69
CA ASN A 53 13.13 -10.94 34.79
C ASN A 53 14.01 -12.15 34.40
N GLN A 54 13.90 -12.63 33.16
CA GLN A 54 14.75 -13.69 32.63
C GLN A 54 16.20 -13.21 32.50
N LEU A 55 16.44 -12.03 31.93
CA LEU A 55 17.75 -11.44 31.78
C LEU A 55 18.44 -11.22 33.16
N LYS A 56 17.69 -10.73 34.13
CA LYS A 56 18.22 -10.60 35.53
C LYS A 56 18.62 -11.95 36.12
N LYS A 57 17.85 -13.03 35.89
CA LYS A 57 18.13 -14.37 36.37
C LYS A 57 19.37 -14.99 35.76
N ILE A 58 19.68 -14.72 34.51
CA ILE A 58 20.90 -15.22 33.85
C ILE A 58 22.11 -14.34 34.13
N GLY A 59 22.00 -13.32 35.02
CA GLY A 59 23.11 -12.50 35.50
C GLY A 59 23.49 -11.37 34.53
N SER A 60 22.63 -10.92 33.65
CA SER A 60 22.92 -9.79 32.74
C SER A 60 23.20 -8.50 33.55
N SER A 61 24.35 -7.86 33.28
CA SER A 61 24.81 -6.66 33.95
C SER A 61 24.31 -5.41 33.24
N CYS A 62 23.22 -4.83 33.72
CA CYS A 62 22.58 -3.63 33.14
C CYS A 62 22.21 -2.65 34.26
N ASP A 63 21.99 -1.41 33.87
CA ASP A 63 21.42 -0.37 34.73
C ASP A 63 19.88 -0.49 34.74
N TRP A 64 19.39 -1.40 35.57
CA TRP A 64 17.98 -1.74 35.66
C TRP A 64 17.12 -0.60 36.23
N ASP A 65 17.70 0.35 36.94
CA ASP A 65 16.98 1.50 37.52
C ASP A 65 16.61 2.52 36.46
N ARG A 66 17.29 2.52 35.31
CA ARG A 66 17.02 3.34 34.15
C ARG A 66 16.39 2.57 32.99
N GLU A 67 15.83 1.41 33.27
CA GLU A 67 15.06 0.68 32.27
C GLU A 67 13.94 1.54 31.64
N ARG A 68 13.78 1.43 30.32
CA ARG A 68 12.76 2.15 29.56
C ARG A 68 11.85 1.20 28.79
N PHE A 69 10.64 1.66 28.53
CA PHE A 69 9.70 1.03 27.60
C PHE A 69 9.35 2.02 26.50
N THR A 70 9.34 1.57 25.25
CA THR A 70 9.16 2.47 24.08
C THR A 70 7.89 3.30 24.08
N LEU A 71 6.83 2.87 24.81
CA LEU A 71 5.58 3.62 24.98
C LEU A 71 5.42 4.20 26.40
N ASP A 72 6.50 4.28 27.20
CA ASP A 72 6.41 4.99 28.47
C ASP A 72 6.21 6.50 28.26
N GLU A 73 5.80 7.19 29.30
CA GLU A 73 5.48 8.62 29.25
C GLU A 73 6.66 9.46 28.74
N GLY A 74 7.88 9.16 29.20
CA GLY A 74 9.08 9.90 28.81
C GLY A 74 9.45 9.69 27.35
N CYS A 75 9.42 8.44 26.87
CA CYS A 75 9.66 8.11 25.47
C CYS A 75 8.58 8.71 24.57
N SER A 76 7.31 8.61 24.96
CA SER A 76 6.19 9.22 24.21
C SER A 76 6.32 10.73 24.10
N LYS A 77 6.71 11.42 25.19
CA LYS A 77 6.95 12.86 25.16
C LYS A 77 8.12 13.23 24.25
N ALA A 78 9.22 12.46 24.29
CA ALA A 78 10.38 12.71 23.44
C ALA A 78 10.05 12.51 21.96
N VAL A 79 9.29 11.47 21.59
CA VAL A 79 8.86 11.22 20.22
C VAL A 79 7.98 12.35 19.70
N ASN A 80 7.00 12.78 20.49
CA ASN A 80 6.11 13.89 20.11
C ASN A 80 6.88 15.21 19.92
N GLU A 81 7.84 15.51 20.82
CA GLU A 81 8.66 16.71 20.71
C GLU A 81 9.52 16.68 19.44
N VAL A 82 10.18 15.55 19.16
CA VAL A 82 10.98 15.41 17.93
C VAL A 82 10.12 15.53 16.69
N PHE A 83 8.95 14.91 16.67
CA PHE A 83 8.01 15.01 15.54
C PHE A 83 7.61 16.48 15.27
N CYS A 84 7.23 17.21 16.30
CA CYS A 84 6.85 18.63 16.16
C CYS A 84 8.02 19.47 15.64
N ARG A 85 9.22 19.28 16.19
CA ARG A 85 10.43 20.02 15.73
C ARG A 85 10.79 19.73 14.28
N LEU A 86 10.59 18.50 13.81
CA LEU A 86 10.83 18.12 12.41
C LEU A 86 9.78 18.74 11.49
N TYR A 87 8.53 18.79 11.94
CA TYR A 87 7.45 19.44 11.21
C TYR A 87 7.69 20.95 11.08
N ASP A 88 8.07 21.63 12.18
CA ASP A 88 8.38 23.06 12.20
C ASP A 88 9.58 23.46 11.31
N LYS A 89 10.41 22.48 10.95
CA LYS A 89 11.55 22.62 10.04
C LYS A 89 11.24 22.21 8.60
N ASP A 90 9.97 21.93 8.28
CA ASP A 90 9.53 21.44 6.96
C ASP A 90 10.23 20.13 6.50
N LEU A 91 10.75 19.33 7.45
CA LEU A 91 11.37 18.05 7.17
C LEU A 91 10.38 16.89 7.14
N ILE A 92 9.18 17.11 7.66
CA ILE A 92 8.05 16.18 7.63
C ILE A 92 6.86 16.87 7.02
N TYR A 93 6.19 16.21 6.10
CA TYR A 93 4.95 16.69 5.49
C TYR A 93 3.96 15.55 5.30
N ARG A 94 2.68 15.89 5.21
CA ARG A 94 1.62 14.92 4.92
C ARG A 94 1.51 14.74 3.41
N GLY A 95 1.64 13.51 2.93
CA GLY A 95 1.52 13.17 1.52
C GLY A 95 1.13 11.71 1.32
N ASN A 96 0.61 11.41 0.14
CA ASN A 96 0.34 10.03 -0.27
C ASN A 96 1.65 9.35 -0.71
N ARG A 97 1.79 8.08 -0.38
CA ARG A 97 2.89 7.21 -0.83
C ARG A 97 2.33 5.83 -1.13
N MET A 98 2.97 5.16 -2.08
CA MET A 98 2.70 3.74 -2.31
C MET A 98 3.27 2.93 -1.16
N VAL A 99 2.46 2.03 -0.63
CA VAL A 99 2.84 1.11 0.46
C VAL A 99 2.33 -0.29 0.13
N ASN A 100 3.02 -1.31 0.66
CA ASN A 100 2.47 -2.66 0.62
C ASN A 100 1.29 -2.75 1.59
N TRP A 101 0.18 -3.31 1.13
CA TRP A 101 -1.06 -3.43 1.88
C TRP A 101 -1.52 -4.87 1.95
N CYS A 102 -1.83 -5.36 3.14
CA CYS A 102 -2.41 -6.68 3.36
C CYS A 102 -3.94 -6.58 3.48
N PRO A 103 -4.72 -7.03 2.49
CA PRO A 103 -6.18 -6.96 2.55
C PRO A 103 -6.80 -7.92 3.55
N TYR A 104 -6.07 -8.93 4.00
CA TYR A 104 -6.51 -9.83 5.06
C TYR A 104 -6.36 -9.21 6.45
N CYS A 105 -5.20 -8.59 6.72
CA CYS A 105 -4.93 -7.94 8.00
C CYS A 105 -5.49 -6.51 8.07
N ASN A 106 -5.89 -5.92 6.95
CA ASN A 106 -6.30 -4.51 6.81
C ASN A 106 -5.26 -3.55 7.41
N THR A 107 -4.00 -3.74 7.02
CA THR A 107 -2.87 -2.92 7.46
C THR A 107 -1.79 -2.80 6.39
N SER A 108 -1.02 -1.73 6.44
CA SER A 108 0.23 -1.63 5.70
C SER A 108 1.27 -2.59 6.30
N ILE A 109 2.14 -3.10 5.45
CA ILE A 109 3.27 -3.95 5.82
C ILE A 109 4.56 -3.35 5.27
N SER A 110 5.67 -3.55 5.97
CA SER A 110 6.98 -3.07 5.52
C SER A 110 7.52 -3.93 4.37
N ASP A 111 8.43 -3.37 3.59
CA ASP A 111 9.08 -4.12 2.50
C ASP A 111 9.81 -5.37 2.99
N ALA A 112 10.32 -5.34 4.23
CA ALA A 112 11.01 -6.47 4.85
C ALA A 112 10.07 -7.65 5.21
N GLU A 113 8.76 -7.42 5.25
CA GLU A 113 7.74 -8.44 5.56
C GLU A 113 7.13 -9.03 4.29
N VAL A 114 7.50 -8.52 3.11
CA VAL A 114 6.98 -9.00 1.82
C VAL A 114 7.84 -10.15 1.31
N GLU A 115 7.21 -11.29 1.10
CA GLU A 115 7.82 -12.42 0.41
C GLU A 115 7.23 -12.53 -1.00
N TYR A 116 8.11 -12.73 -1.99
CA TYR A 116 7.72 -12.84 -3.39
C TYR A 116 7.66 -14.30 -3.80
N GLU A 117 6.52 -14.71 -4.36
CA GLU A 117 6.31 -16.04 -4.89
C GLU A 117 6.01 -15.95 -6.39
N GLU A 118 6.58 -16.89 -7.16
CA GLU A 118 6.24 -17.03 -8.58
C GLU A 118 4.87 -17.70 -8.71
N GLN A 119 4.00 -17.10 -9.51
CA GLN A 119 2.67 -17.61 -9.82
C GLN A 119 2.44 -17.61 -11.32
N ASP A 120 1.77 -18.64 -11.81
CA ASP A 120 1.29 -18.68 -13.18
C ASP A 120 0.33 -17.52 -13.41
N GLY A 121 0.61 -16.72 -14.44
CA GLY A 121 -0.15 -15.54 -14.80
C GLY A 121 -0.49 -15.53 -16.28
N SER A 122 -1.29 -14.54 -16.67
CA SER A 122 -1.63 -14.28 -18.06
C SER A 122 -1.38 -12.81 -18.38
N PHE A 123 -1.07 -12.53 -19.64
CA PHE A 123 -1.14 -11.19 -20.17
C PHE A 123 -2.50 -10.99 -20.83
N TRP A 124 -3.22 -9.97 -20.39
CA TRP A 124 -4.46 -9.52 -21.03
C TRP A 124 -4.14 -8.38 -21.98
N HIS A 125 -4.52 -8.56 -23.24
CA HIS A 125 -4.35 -7.54 -24.26
C HIS A 125 -5.60 -6.69 -24.31
N LEU A 126 -5.42 -5.38 -24.17
CA LEU A 126 -6.48 -4.39 -24.13
C LEU A 126 -6.31 -3.43 -25.29
N LEU A 127 -7.43 -3.03 -25.90
CA LEU A 127 -7.46 -2.06 -26.99
C LEU A 127 -8.08 -0.75 -26.49
N TYR A 128 -7.31 0.32 -26.58
CA TYR A 128 -7.74 1.67 -26.24
C TYR A 128 -7.90 2.46 -27.53
N THR A 129 -9.08 3.03 -27.74
CA THR A 129 -9.35 3.83 -28.94
C THR A 129 -8.80 5.25 -28.75
N VAL A 130 -7.94 5.69 -29.65
CA VAL A 130 -7.49 7.08 -29.71
C VAL A 130 -8.66 7.95 -30.17
N LYS A 131 -9.00 8.95 -29.37
CA LYS A 131 -10.18 9.80 -29.60
C LYS A 131 -10.07 10.60 -30.89
N GLU A 132 -8.92 11.18 -31.15
CA GLU A 132 -8.67 12.10 -32.26
C GLU A 132 -8.54 11.38 -33.61
N THR A 133 -7.98 10.17 -33.61
CA THR A 133 -7.69 9.44 -34.88
C THR A 133 -8.58 8.23 -35.11
N GLY A 134 -9.21 7.71 -34.06
CA GLY A 134 -9.95 6.44 -34.09
C GLY A 134 -9.05 5.20 -34.14
N GLU A 135 -7.74 5.36 -34.08
CA GLU A 135 -6.77 4.28 -34.05
C GLU A 135 -6.89 3.46 -32.76
N GLN A 136 -6.61 2.16 -32.83
CA GLN A 136 -6.59 1.28 -31.68
C GLN A 136 -5.15 1.13 -31.17
N LEU A 137 -4.93 1.51 -29.92
CA LEU A 137 -3.68 1.24 -29.20
C LEU A 137 -3.81 -0.06 -28.42
N GLU A 138 -2.97 -1.02 -28.73
CA GLU A 138 -2.88 -2.26 -27.99
C GLU A 138 -1.85 -2.16 -26.88
N LEU A 139 -2.24 -2.55 -25.69
CA LEU A 139 -1.35 -2.71 -24.54
C LEU A 139 -1.64 -4.02 -23.80
N ALA A 140 -0.67 -4.52 -23.08
CA ALA A 140 -0.80 -5.76 -22.32
C ALA A 140 -0.56 -5.52 -20.82
N THR A 141 -1.36 -6.17 -19.98
CA THR A 141 -1.23 -6.09 -18.53
C THR A 141 -1.44 -7.44 -17.86
N THR A 142 -0.79 -7.66 -16.74
CA THR A 142 -1.04 -8.81 -15.84
C THR A 142 -2.18 -8.54 -14.86
N ARG A 143 -2.63 -7.28 -14.74
CA ARG A 143 -3.63 -6.82 -13.76
C ARG A 143 -4.74 -6.01 -14.42
N PRO A 144 -5.58 -6.63 -15.26
CA PRO A 144 -6.62 -5.92 -16.01
C PRO A 144 -7.68 -5.26 -15.11
N GLU A 145 -7.90 -5.78 -13.90
CA GLU A 145 -8.82 -5.21 -12.91
C GLU A 145 -8.45 -3.78 -12.47
N THR A 146 -7.17 -3.41 -12.57
CA THR A 146 -6.72 -2.06 -12.22
C THR A 146 -6.97 -1.02 -13.30
N MET A 147 -7.31 -1.45 -14.55
CA MET A 147 -7.57 -0.53 -15.64
C MET A 147 -8.69 0.47 -15.36
N LEU A 148 -9.62 0.09 -14.48
CA LEU A 148 -10.72 0.99 -14.07
C LEU A 148 -10.22 2.27 -13.38
N GLY A 149 -8.97 2.25 -12.87
CA GLY A 149 -8.28 3.40 -12.29
C GLY A 149 -7.21 4.03 -13.18
N ASP A 150 -7.16 3.68 -14.45
CA ASP A 150 -6.19 4.27 -15.38
C ASP A 150 -6.44 5.77 -15.57
N THR A 151 -5.34 6.52 -15.54
CA THR A 151 -5.39 7.99 -15.65
C THR A 151 -4.59 8.51 -16.84
N ALA A 152 -3.80 7.65 -17.48
CA ALA A 152 -3.12 7.93 -18.74
C ALA A 152 -2.71 6.63 -19.44
N VAL A 153 -2.28 6.78 -20.68
CA VAL A 153 -1.49 5.79 -21.42
C VAL A 153 -0.14 6.43 -21.73
N ALA A 154 0.96 5.73 -21.45
CA ALA A 154 2.31 6.21 -21.74
C ALA A 154 2.86 5.61 -23.04
N ILE A 155 3.52 6.44 -23.80
CA ILE A 155 4.34 6.08 -24.98
C ILE A 155 5.71 6.73 -24.83
N ASN A 156 6.72 6.15 -25.46
CA ASN A 156 8.06 6.76 -25.43
C ASN A 156 8.15 7.91 -26.43
N VAL A 157 8.74 9.04 -25.99
CA VAL A 157 8.91 10.22 -26.85
C VAL A 157 9.74 9.94 -28.11
N ALA A 158 10.66 8.98 -28.04
CA ALA A 158 11.54 8.58 -29.13
C ALA A 158 10.92 7.49 -30.05
N ASP A 159 9.75 6.98 -29.71
CA ASP A 159 9.10 5.94 -30.50
C ASP A 159 8.40 6.51 -31.73
N GLU A 160 9.03 6.38 -32.89
CA GLU A 160 8.52 6.88 -34.16
C GLU A 160 7.15 6.28 -34.55
N ARG A 161 6.80 5.10 -34.04
CA ARG A 161 5.51 4.45 -34.30
C ARG A 161 4.33 5.27 -33.80
N TYR A 162 4.53 5.98 -32.67
CA TYR A 162 3.46 6.69 -31.94
C TYR A 162 3.65 8.20 -31.90
N LYS A 163 4.64 8.74 -32.59
CA LYS A 163 4.96 10.17 -32.60
C LYS A 163 3.77 11.07 -32.96
N HIS A 164 2.92 10.60 -33.86
CA HIS A 164 1.73 11.29 -34.30
C HIS A 164 0.60 11.36 -33.23
N LEU A 165 0.73 10.58 -32.15
CA LEU A 165 -0.22 10.54 -31.03
C LEU A 165 0.18 11.40 -29.84
N HIS A 166 1.28 12.16 -29.94
CA HIS A 166 1.70 13.06 -28.89
C HIS A 166 0.61 14.12 -28.64
N GLY A 167 0.13 14.22 -27.39
CA GLY A 167 -0.91 15.16 -26.99
C GLY A 167 -2.33 14.72 -27.32
N CYS A 168 -2.51 13.52 -27.89
CA CYS A 168 -3.83 12.90 -28.07
C CYS A 168 -4.35 12.28 -26.76
N HIS A 169 -5.60 11.81 -26.83
CA HIS A 169 -6.29 11.13 -25.74
C HIS A 169 -6.78 9.75 -26.18
N VAL A 170 -6.96 8.86 -25.23
CA VAL A 170 -7.63 7.59 -25.47
C VAL A 170 -8.92 7.50 -24.66
N ILE A 171 -9.83 6.68 -25.15
CA ILE A 171 -11.06 6.34 -24.44
C ILE A 171 -10.79 5.09 -23.62
N LEU A 172 -10.86 5.22 -22.31
CA LEU A 172 -10.73 4.10 -21.36
C LEU A 172 -11.89 3.12 -21.58
N PRO A 173 -11.60 1.88 -21.95
CA PRO A 173 -12.65 0.87 -22.17
C PRO A 173 -13.52 0.68 -20.92
N LEU A 174 -14.75 0.22 -21.10
CA LEU A 174 -15.76 -0.04 -20.07
C LEU A 174 -16.32 1.21 -19.36
N LEU A 175 -15.49 2.21 -19.07
CA LEU A 175 -15.89 3.45 -18.40
C LEU A 175 -16.19 4.59 -19.37
N ASN A 176 -15.78 4.46 -20.64
CA ASN A 176 -15.90 5.50 -21.69
C ASN A 176 -15.35 6.88 -21.25
N LYS A 177 -14.33 6.86 -20.40
CA LYS A 177 -13.67 8.04 -19.87
C LYS A 177 -12.48 8.41 -20.76
N GLU A 178 -12.33 9.69 -21.04
CA GLU A 178 -11.17 10.23 -21.75
C GLU A 178 -9.99 10.37 -20.81
N ILE A 179 -8.82 9.83 -21.20
CA ILE A 179 -7.56 9.95 -20.50
C ILE A 179 -6.43 10.31 -21.49
N PRO A 180 -5.42 11.11 -21.08
CA PRO A 180 -4.36 11.58 -21.96
C PRO A 180 -3.38 10.48 -22.35
N ILE A 181 -2.75 10.65 -23.52
CA ILE A 181 -1.52 9.97 -23.89
C ILE A 181 -0.36 10.84 -23.43
N VAL A 182 0.51 10.30 -22.58
CA VAL A 182 1.68 10.99 -22.03
C VAL A 182 2.97 10.41 -22.63
N CYS A 183 3.98 11.26 -22.82
CA CYS A 183 5.28 10.83 -23.30
C CYS A 183 6.22 10.65 -22.11
N ASP A 184 6.63 9.39 -21.83
CA ASP A 184 7.46 9.07 -20.69
C ASP A 184 8.42 7.91 -21.02
N GLU A 185 9.65 7.99 -20.53
CA GLU A 185 10.68 6.96 -20.72
C GLU A 185 10.33 5.64 -20.01
N HIS A 186 9.37 5.66 -19.11
CA HIS A 186 8.81 4.45 -18.49
C HIS A 186 8.25 3.48 -19.55
N ALA A 187 7.73 3.99 -20.65
CA ALA A 187 7.28 3.19 -21.78
C ALA A 187 8.51 2.69 -22.58
N ASP A 188 8.92 1.45 -22.35
CA ASP A 188 10.07 0.82 -23.01
C ASP A 188 9.68 0.37 -24.44
N MET A 189 10.24 1.03 -25.44
CA MET A 189 9.98 0.75 -26.86
C MET A 189 10.32 -0.68 -27.30
N THR A 190 11.18 -1.38 -26.54
CA THR A 190 11.64 -2.74 -26.85
C THR A 190 10.76 -3.82 -26.24
N LYS A 191 9.81 -3.45 -25.38
CA LYS A 191 8.93 -4.39 -24.68
C LYS A 191 7.50 -4.33 -25.22
N GLY A 192 6.99 -5.48 -25.65
CA GLY A 192 5.61 -5.61 -26.14
C GLY A 192 5.31 -4.62 -27.26
N THR A 193 4.21 -3.89 -27.11
CA THR A 193 3.80 -2.84 -28.06
C THR A 193 4.54 -1.51 -27.86
N GLY A 194 5.25 -1.33 -26.74
CA GLY A 194 5.82 -0.04 -26.33
C GLY A 194 4.80 0.93 -25.72
N VAL A 195 3.56 0.48 -25.52
CA VAL A 195 2.47 1.25 -24.92
C VAL A 195 2.16 0.71 -23.54
N VAL A 196 2.07 1.57 -22.53
CA VAL A 196 1.86 1.18 -21.13
C VAL A 196 0.68 1.95 -20.55
N LYS A 197 -0.25 1.24 -19.90
CA LYS A 197 -1.29 1.89 -19.10
C LYS A 197 -0.69 2.49 -17.83
N ILE A 198 -1.19 3.61 -17.37
CA ILE A 198 -0.71 4.27 -16.15
C ILE A 198 -1.82 4.32 -15.11
N THR A 199 -1.59 3.60 -14.01
CA THR A 199 -2.52 3.47 -12.88
C THR A 199 -1.84 3.87 -11.58
N PRO A 200 -1.69 5.15 -11.28
CA PRO A 200 -0.86 5.65 -10.17
C PRO A 200 -1.27 5.14 -8.79
N ALA A 201 -2.51 4.71 -8.59
CA ALA A 201 -2.99 4.17 -7.33
C ALA A 201 -2.61 2.70 -7.09
N HIS A 202 -2.14 1.96 -8.13
CA HIS A 202 -2.01 0.50 -8.05
C HIS A 202 -0.64 -0.04 -8.48
N ASP A 203 0.28 0.83 -8.90
CA ASP A 203 1.66 0.47 -9.26
C ASP A 203 2.63 1.57 -8.85
N PRO A 204 3.75 1.26 -8.16
CA PRO A 204 4.71 2.25 -7.70
C PRO A 204 5.41 2.98 -8.85
N ASN A 205 5.69 2.32 -9.98
CA ASN A 205 6.30 2.98 -11.12
C ASN A 205 5.30 3.93 -11.81
N ASP A 206 4.04 3.49 -11.94
CA ASP A 206 2.97 4.34 -12.47
C ASP A 206 2.70 5.56 -11.55
N PHE A 207 2.87 5.40 -10.24
CA PHE A 207 2.78 6.52 -9.29
C PHE A 207 3.83 7.59 -9.59
N GLU A 208 5.08 7.20 -9.85
CA GLU A 208 6.15 8.13 -10.22
C GLU A 208 5.88 8.83 -11.58
N VAL A 209 5.34 8.09 -12.57
CA VAL A 209 4.85 8.69 -13.82
C VAL A 209 3.74 9.69 -13.52
N GLY A 210 2.81 9.32 -12.65
CA GLY A 210 1.72 10.19 -12.21
C GLY A 210 2.21 11.50 -11.61
N LEU A 211 3.25 11.47 -10.77
CA LEU A 211 3.86 12.67 -10.20
C LEU A 211 4.49 13.55 -11.28
N ARG A 212 5.24 12.96 -12.24
CA ARG A 212 5.90 13.73 -13.32
C ARG A 212 4.89 14.44 -14.25
N HIS A 213 3.76 13.78 -14.51
CA HIS A 213 2.72 14.28 -15.41
C HIS A 213 1.50 14.88 -14.72
N ASN A 214 1.57 15.05 -13.39
CA ASN A 214 0.48 15.57 -12.56
C ASN A 214 -0.86 14.85 -12.80
N LEU A 215 -0.81 13.52 -12.89
CA LEU A 215 -1.99 12.68 -13.10
C LEU A 215 -2.73 12.45 -11.78
N PRO A 216 -4.06 12.30 -11.81
CA PRO A 216 -4.83 11.96 -10.63
C PRO A 216 -4.53 10.53 -10.14
N VAL A 217 -4.60 10.32 -8.84
CA VAL A 217 -4.46 9.01 -8.21
C VAL A 217 -5.86 8.46 -7.90
N ILE A 218 -6.30 7.48 -8.67
CA ILE A 218 -7.66 6.91 -8.59
C ILE A 218 -7.57 5.48 -8.06
N ASN A 219 -7.85 5.29 -6.77
CA ASN A 219 -7.93 3.97 -6.17
C ASN A 219 -9.31 3.34 -6.48
N VAL A 220 -9.30 2.16 -7.11
CA VAL A 220 -10.51 1.42 -7.48
C VAL A 220 -10.76 0.19 -6.61
N MET A 221 -10.02 0.05 -5.52
CA MET A 221 -10.18 -1.07 -4.60
C MET A 221 -10.50 -0.59 -3.18
N THR A 222 -11.26 -1.40 -2.46
CA THR A 222 -11.51 -1.27 -1.03
C THR A 222 -10.34 -1.85 -0.23
N ASP A 223 -10.31 -1.63 1.08
CA ASP A 223 -9.24 -2.13 1.97
C ASP A 223 -9.18 -3.66 1.99
N ASP A 224 -10.28 -4.36 1.74
CA ASP A 224 -10.34 -5.82 1.60
C ASP A 224 -10.12 -6.30 0.15
N ALA A 225 -9.58 -5.42 -0.71
CA ALA A 225 -9.20 -5.68 -2.11
C ALA A 225 -10.35 -6.14 -3.02
N LYS A 226 -11.56 -5.67 -2.77
CA LYS A 226 -12.68 -5.74 -3.72
C LYS A 226 -12.73 -4.48 -4.55
N ILE A 227 -13.39 -4.55 -5.69
CA ILE A 227 -13.63 -3.37 -6.53
C ILE A 227 -14.58 -2.43 -5.79
N ASN A 228 -14.23 -1.14 -5.71
CA ASN A 228 -15.06 -0.12 -5.06
C ASN A 228 -16.11 0.46 -6.03
N GLU A 229 -16.82 1.51 -5.60
CA GLU A 229 -17.89 2.16 -6.35
C GLU A 229 -17.43 2.74 -7.69
N LEU A 230 -16.14 3.07 -7.86
CA LEU A 230 -15.59 3.61 -9.10
C LEU A 230 -15.49 2.55 -10.21
N GLY A 231 -15.54 1.26 -9.85
CA GLY A 231 -15.55 0.14 -10.79
C GLY A 231 -16.92 -0.15 -11.43
N GLY A 232 -17.96 0.64 -11.13
CA GLY A 232 -19.29 0.55 -11.75
C GLY A 232 -19.91 -0.84 -11.58
N LYS A 233 -20.19 -1.54 -12.68
CA LYS A 233 -20.82 -2.88 -12.65
C LYS A 233 -20.00 -3.97 -11.95
N TYR A 234 -18.71 -3.74 -11.72
CA TYR A 234 -17.81 -4.66 -11.03
C TYR A 234 -17.74 -4.39 -9.52
N GLN A 235 -18.42 -3.36 -9.02
CA GLN A 235 -18.43 -3.02 -7.59
C GLN A 235 -18.74 -4.23 -6.70
N GLY A 236 -17.94 -4.43 -5.67
CA GLY A 236 -18.07 -5.52 -4.69
C GLY A 236 -17.48 -6.87 -5.13
N MET A 237 -17.04 -7.01 -6.39
CA MET A 237 -16.37 -8.20 -6.85
C MET A 237 -14.96 -8.30 -6.25
N ASP A 238 -14.53 -9.53 -5.93
CA ASP A 238 -13.12 -9.80 -5.64
C ASP A 238 -12.26 -9.44 -6.87
N ARG A 239 -11.05 -8.91 -6.62
CA ARG A 239 -10.15 -8.46 -7.68
C ARG A 239 -9.78 -9.55 -8.69
N TYR A 240 -9.67 -10.81 -8.24
CA TYR A 240 -9.35 -11.96 -9.12
C TYR A 240 -10.58 -12.42 -9.92
N GLU A 241 -11.78 -12.24 -9.39
CA GLU A 241 -13.03 -12.48 -10.13
C GLU A 241 -13.26 -11.39 -11.18
N ALA A 242 -13.03 -10.13 -10.82
CA ALA A 242 -13.13 -9.00 -11.73
C ALA A 242 -12.12 -9.06 -12.89
N ARG A 243 -11.01 -9.76 -12.71
CA ARG A 243 -9.96 -9.96 -13.71
C ARG A 243 -10.40 -10.89 -14.86
N LYS A 244 -11.33 -11.80 -14.62
CA LYS A 244 -11.85 -12.78 -15.59
C LYS A 244 -13.00 -12.19 -16.42
#